data_850db9b772285e4d89073dc0101e6bba
#
_entry.id   850db9b772285e4d89073dc0101e6bba
#
_cell.length_a   1.000
_cell.length_b   1.000
_cell.length_c   1.000
_cell.angle_alpha   90.00
_cell.angle_beta   90.00
_cell.angle_gamma   90.00
#
_symmetry.space_group_name_H-M   'P 1'
#
loop_
_entity.id
_entity.type
_entity.pdbx_description
1 polymer ?
#
loop_
_entity_poly.entity_id
_entity_poly.type
_entity_poly.pdbx_seq_one_letter_code
_entity_poly.pdbx_strand_id
1 'polypeptide(L)'
;MNVLQAKILTASVMIAAIAALAACGDPRYQPAPIVVTFSTGFPPPTALETSATTGIAAVVTNDPKNAGVTFSCVPSKECGTFSPNPIASNVPTTYQAPSTIPAGGSVTITATSVTDPTKFVSATITIDAP
;
A
#
# COMPACT_ATOMS: atom_id res chain seq x y z
N MET A 1 53.64 71.43 0.57
CA MET A 1 53.04 70.63 1.64
C MET A 1 52.02 69.67 1.06
N ASN A 2 52.40 68.47 1.05
CA ASN A 2 51.62 67.45 0.36
C ASN A 2 50.74 66.70 1.33
N VAL A 3 49.48 66.92 1.21
CA VAL A 3 48.52 66.12 1.97
C VAL A 3 48.35 64.81 1.19
N LEU A 4 48.95 63.77 1.70
CA LEU A 4 48.81 62.43 1.15
C LEU A 4 47.41 61.92 1.49
N GLN A 5 46.54 61.98 0.52
CA GLN A 5 45.24 61.38 0.64
C GLN A 5 45.40 59.84 0.56
N ALA A 6 45.43 59.26 1.74
CA ALA A 6 45.28 57.79 1.80
C ALA A 6 43.88 57.42 1.38
N LYS A 7 43.73 57.00 0.16
CA LYS A 7 42.51 56.32 -0.31
C LYS A 7 42.42 54.96 0.37
N ILE A 8 41.62 54.87 1.38
CA ILE A 8 41.23 53.61 1.96
C ILE A 8 40.31 52.97 0.95
N LEU A 9 40.85 52.01 0.21
CA LEU A 9 40.02 51.11 -0.61
C LEU A 9 39.31 50.20 0.39
N THR A 10 38.06 50.53 0.66
CA THR A 10 37.15 49.59 1.31
C THR A 10 36.81 48.51 0.29
N ALA A 11 37.56 47.42 0.33
CA ALA A 11 37.16 46.20 -0.36
C ALA A 11 35.88 45.66 0.29
N SER A 12 34.77 46.00 -0.31
CA SER A 12 33.49 45.31 -0.01
C SER A 12 33.65 43.86 -0.43
N VAL A 13 33.99 43.02 0.54
CA VAL A 13 33.85 41.58 0.39
C VAL A 13 32.34 41.30 0.38
N MET A 14 31.77 41.23 -0.82
CA MET A 14 30.47 40.58 -1.00
C MET A 14 30.65 39.08 -0.70
N ILE A 15 30.33 38.72 0.51
CA ILE A 15 30.09 37.34 0.86
C ILE A 15 28.77 37.00 0.19
N ALA A 16 28.85 36.44 -1.00
CA ALA A 16 27.74 35.72 -1.61
C ALA A 16 27.47 34.54 -0.68
N ALA A 17 26.53 34.69 0.22
CA ALA A 17 25.94 33.59 0.93
C ALA A 17 25.19 32.75 -0.15
N ILE A 18 25.89 31.77 -0.67
CA ILE A 18 25.25 30.67 -1.38
C ILE A 18 24.48 29.95 -0.30
N ALA A 19 23.21 30.33 -0.16
CA ALA A 19 22.23 29.46 0.48
C ALA A 19 22.13 28.22 -0.40
N ALA A 20 23.00 27.27 -0.14
CA ALA A 20 22.75 25.90 -0.56
C ALA A 20 21.46 25.51 0.15
N LEU A 21 20.33 25.61 -0.56
CA LEU A 21 19.14 24.88 -0.22
C LEU A 21 19.53 23.40 -0.38
N ALA A 22 20.21 22.89 0.63
CA ALA A 22 20.18 21.48 0.89
C ALA A 22 18.71 21.17 1.14
N ALA A 23 18.04 20.67 0.12
CA ALA A 23 16.82 19.90 0.28
C ALA A 23 17.21 18.59 1.02
N CYS A 24 17.79 18.75 2.20
CA CYS A 24 17.84 17.70 3.19
C CYS A 24 16.39 17.54 3.62
N GLY A 25 15.72 16.52 3.07
CA GLY A 25 14.51 16.05 3.69
C GLY A 25 14.82 15.92 5.18
N ASP A 26 13.95 16.50 6.03
CA ASP A 26 14.11 16.42 7.48
C ASP A 26 14.33 14.94 7.83
N PRO A 27 15.46 14.53 8.41
CA PRO A 27 15.71 13.14 8.77
C PRO A 27 14.69 12.59 9.78
N ARG A 28 13.83 13.45 10.31
CA ARG A 28 12.73 13.11 11.22
C ARG A 28 11.41 12.83 10.48
N TYR A 29 11.30 13.20 9.19
CA TYR A 29 10.10 12.90 8.41
C TYR A 29 10.27 11.55 7.74
N GLN A 30 9.97 10.51 8.48
CA GLN A 30 9.80 9.18 7.92
C GLN A 30 8.31 9.03 7.53
N PRO A 31 7.97 8.85 6.25
CA PRO A 31 6.59 8.59 5.85
C PRO A 31 6.04 7.40 6.62
N ALA A 32 4.78 7.51 7.05
CA ALA A 32 4.10 6.39 7.70
C ALA A 32 4.11 5.15 6.78
N PRO A 33 4.38 3.96 7.33
CA PRO A 33 4.43 2.74 6.53
C PRO A 33 3.05 2.43 5.92
N ILE A 34 3.07 1.83 4.72
CA ILE A 34 1.85 1.30 4.11
C ILE A 34 1.31 0.19 5.01
N VAL A 35 -0.01 0.21 5.24
CA VAL A 35 -0.72 -0.82 6.00
C VAL A 35 -1.88 -1.33 5.17
N VAL A 36 -2.08 -2.65 5.15
CA VAL A 36 -3.20 -3.33 4.50
C VAL A 36 -4.07 -3.98 5.56
N THR A 37 -5.38 -3.73 5.50
CA THR A 37 -6.38 -4.36 6.39
C THR A 37 -7.60 -4.77 5.58
N PHE A 38 -8.35 -5.76 6.02
CA PHE A 38 -9.66 -6.00 5.42
C PHE A 38 -10.64 -4.88 5.79
N SER A 39 -11.52 -4.53 4.84
CA SER A 39 -12.57 -3.53 5.06
C SER A 39 -13.62 -4.06 6.03
N THR A 40 -14.06 -3.21 6.95
CA THR A 40 -15.15 -3.56 7.88
C THR A 40 -16.51 -3.66 7.19
N GLY A 41 -16.67 -3.03 6.02
CA GLY A 41 -17.91 -3.10 5.22
C GLY A 41 -18.02 -4.37 4.37
N PHE A 42 -16.87 -4.95 3.97
CA PHE A 42 -16.79 -6.14 3.12
C PHE A 42 -15.68 -7.07 3.62
N PRO A 43 -15.78 -7.58 4.86
CA PRO A 43 -14.77 -8.49 5.39
C PRO A 43 -14.88 -9.87 4.72
N PRO A 44 -13.79 -10.65 4.65
CA PRO A 44 -13.88 -12.05 4.30
C PRO A 44 -14.83 -12.78 5.27
N PRO A 45 -15.77 -13.61 4.79
CA PRO A 45 -16.59 -14.44 5.66
C PRO A 45 -15.74 -15.53 6.33
N THR A 46 -16.22 -16.08 7.43
CA THR A 46 -15.55 -17.21 8.11
C THR A 46 -15.81 -18.54 7.40
N ALA A 47 -16.93 -18.66 6.70
CA ALA A 47 -17.29 -19.84 5.92
C ALA A 47 -18.08 -19.42 4.67
N LEU A 48 -18.01 -20.24 3.61
CA LEU A 48 -18.72 -20.02 2.35
C LEU A 48 -18.95 -21.38 1.69
N GLU A 49 -20.12 -21.55 1.05
CA GLU A 49 -20.43 -22.77 0.31
C GLU A 49 -19.65 -22.81 -1.00
N THR A 50 -19.43 -24.01 -1.54
CA THR A 50 -18.83 -24.19 -2.87
C THR A 50 -19.61 -23.42 -3.93
N SER A 51 -18.89 -22.79 -4.87
CA SER A 51 -19.44 -21.95 -5.95
C SER A 51 -20.18 -20.67 -5.49
N ALA A 52 -20.35 -20.44 -4.20
CA ALA A 52 -20.98 -19.22 -3.69
C ALA A 52 -20.09 -17.99 -3.94
N THR A 53 -20.71 -16.81 -3.98
CA THR A 53 -20.03 -15.55 -4.22
C THR A 53 -20.22 -14.58 -3.05
N THR A 54 -19.20 -13.77 -2.79
CA THR A 54 -19.26 -12.69 -1.78
C THR A 54 -18.40 -11.51 -2.21
N GLY A 55 -18.75 -10.31 -1.74
CA GLY A 55 -17.90 -9.13 -1.90
C GLY A 55 -16.85 -9.08 -0.80
N ILE A 56 -15.58 -8.90 -1.14
CA ILE A 56 -14.48 -8.72 -0.19
C ILE A 56 -13.71 -7.47 -0.59
N ALA A 57 -13.39 -6.61 0.38
CA ALA A 57 -12.55 -5.45 0.16
C ALA A 57 -11.41 -5.36 1.17
N ALA A 58 -10.32 -4.72 0.75
CA ALA A 58 -9.23 -4.37 1.64
C ALA A 58 -8.91 -2.87 1.54
N VAL A 59 -8.44 -2.30 2.64
CA VAL A 59 -8.04 -0.91 2.76
C VAL A 59 -6.52 -0.85 2.79
N VAL A 60 -5.95 -0.02 1.93
CA VAL A 60 -4.52 0.32 1.96
C VAL A 60 -4.39 1.76 2.44
N THR A 61 -3.70 1.96 3.55
CA THR A 61 -3.44 3.28 4.12
C THR A 61 -1.98 3.68 3.92
N ASN A 62 -1.72 4.99 3.90
CA ASN A 62 -0.39 5.57 3.67
C ASN A 62 0.24 5.17 2.33
N ASP A 63 -0.59 4.86 1.32
CA ASP A 63 -0.13 4.54 -0.03
C ASP A 63 -0.01 5.82 -0.87
N PRO A 64 1.21 6.33 -1.14
CA PRO A 64 1.40 7.56 -1.89
C PRO A 64 1.00 7.45 -3.37
N LYS A 65 0.91 6.24 -3.90
CA LYS A 65 0.53 5.99 -5.30
C LYS A 65 -0.97 5.71 -5.45
N ASN A 66 -1.66 5.40 -4.34
CA ASN A 66 -3.05 4.97 -4.35
C ASN A 66 -3.33 3.86 -5.39
N ALA A 67 -2.39 2.93 -5.51
CA ALA A 67 -2.41 1.90 -6.56
C ALA A 67 -3.37 0.74 -6.26
N GLY A 68 -3.93 0.69 -5.05
CA GLY A 68 -4.91 -0.30 -4.66
C GLY A 68 -4.31 -1.62 -4.18
N VAL A 69 -5.07 -2.69 -4.35
CA VAL A 69 -4.80 -4.01 -3.77
C VAL A 69 -4.99 -5.12 -4.80
N THR A 70 -4.15 -6.15 -4.71
CA THR A 70 -4.28 -7.40 -5.45
C THR A 70 -4.70 -8.51 -4.48
N PHE A 71 -5.70 -9.29 -4.86
CA PHE A 71 -6.11 -10.47 -4.11
C PHE A 71 -5.51 -11.73 -4.70
N SER A 72 -5.14 -12.65 -3.83
CA SER A 72 -4.70 -14.01 -4.16
C SER A 72 -5.24 -15.00 -3.14
N CYS A 73 -5.17 -16.28 -3.44
CA CYS A 73 -5.58 -17.31 -2.50
C CYS A 73 -4.76 -18.59 -2.65
N VAL A 74 -4.76 -19.39 -1.61
CA VAL A 74 -4.15 -20.72 -1.58
C VAL A 74 -5.13 -21.76 -1.04
N PRO A 75 -5.07 -23.01 -1.54
CA PRO A 75 -4.22 -23.56 -2.60
C PRO A 75 -4.58 -22.98 -3.98
N SER A 76 -3.61 -22.52 -4.75
CA SER A 76 -3.77 -21.63 -5.92
C SER A 76 -4.65 -22.19 -7.07
N LYS A 77 -4.85 -23.52 -7.14
CA LYS A 77 -5.67 -24.16 -8.15
C LYS A 77 -7.09 -24.47 -7.70
N GLU A 78 -7.35 -24.42 -6.39
CA GLU A 78 -8.59 -24.88 -5.75
C GLU A 78 -9.14 -23.85 -4.77
N CYS A 79 -8.79 -22.57 -4.94
CA CYS A 79 -9.18 -21.55 -3.99
C CYS A 79 -10.21 -20.54 -4.51
N GLY A 80 -10.71 -20.70 -5.72
CA GLY A 80 -11.69 -19.78 -6.31
C GLY A 80 -11.04 -18.65 -7.11
N THR A 81 -11.82 -17.59 -7.36
CA THR A 81 -11.42 -16.47 -8.22
C THR A 81 -11.87 -15.13 -7.68
N PHE A 82 -11.18 -14.06 -8.10
CA PHE A 82 -11.51 -12.66 -7.78
C PHE A 82 -11.76 -11.87 -9.06
N SER A 83 -12.82 -11.08 -9.11
CA SER A 83 -13.11 -10.22 -10.25
C SER A 83 -13.88 -8.95 -9.83
N PRO A 84 -13.40 -7.74 -10.21
CA PRO A 84 -12.11 -7.44 -10.81
C PRO A 84 -10.93 -7.60 -9.85
N ASN A 85 -9.72 -7.81 -10.40
CA ASN A 85 -8.50 -7.92 -9.61
C ASN A 85 -7.29 -7.56 -10.52
N PRO A 86 -6.43 -6.56 -10.20
CA PRO A 86 -6.45 -5.76 -8.97
C PRO A 86 -7.63 -4.78 -8.87
N ILE A 87 -7.82 -4.18 -7.69
CA ILE A 87 -8.92 -3.26 -7.40
C ILE A 87 -8.44 -2.08 -6.52
N ALA A 88 -9.12 -0.95 -6.59
CA ALA A 88 -8.82 0.22 -5.74
C ALA A 88 -9.02 -0.09 -4.25
N SER A 89 -8.30 0.64 -3.39
CA SER A 89 -8.45 0.54 -1.94
C SER A 89 -9.91 0.77 -1.52
N ASN A 90 -10.40 -0.07 -0.63
CA ASN A 90 -11.77 -0.05 -0.09
C ASN A 90 -12.90 -0.25 -1.11
N VAL A 91 -12.59 -0.73 -2.31
CA VAL A 91 -13.58 -1.13 -3.32
C VAL A 91 -13.72 -2.66 -3.27
N PRO A 92 -14.96 -3.22 -3.23
CA PRO A 92 -15.12 -4.66 -3.16
C PRO A 92 -14.80 -5.33 -4.50
N THR A 93 -14.07 -6.43 -4.45
CA THR A 93 -13.98 -7.43 -5.52
C THR A 93 -14.99 -8.56 -5.23
N THR A 94 -15.53 -9.18 -6.27
CA THR A 94 -16.33 -10.38 -6.11
C THR A 94 -15.40 -11.58 -5.99
N TYR A 95 -15.42 -12.24 -4.84
CA TYR A 95 -14.80 -13.55 -4.66
C TYR A 95 -15.81 -14.64 -4.94
N GLN A 96 -15.45 -15.59 -5.80
CA GLN A 96 -16.20 -16.82 -6.05
C GLN A 96 -15.45 -18.00 -5.44
N ALA A 97 -16.10 -18.70 -4.53
CA ALA A 97 -15.56 -19.91 -3.92
C ALA A 97 -15.31 -21.01 -4.97
N PRO A 98 -14.37 -21.93 -4.72
CA PRO A 98 -14.13 -23.05 -5.63
C PRO A 98 -15.37 -23.94 -5.75
N SER A 99 -15.48 -24.64 -6.87
CA SER A 99 -16.60 -25.57 -7.14
C SER A 99 -16.52 -26.87 -6.35
N THR A 100 -15.37 -27.15 -5.74
CA THR A 100 -15.13 -28.35 -4.93
C THR A 100 -14.45 -27.93 -3.62
N ILE A 101 -14.69 -28.67 -2.57
CA ILE A 101 -14.03 -28.46 -1.29
C ILE A 101 -12.53 -28.75 -1.46
N PRO A 102 -11.63 -27.78 -1.16
CA PRO A 102 -10.20 -28.02 -1.25
C PRO A 102 -9.72 -29.08 -0.25
N ALA A 103 -8.59 -29.69 -0.53
CA ALA A 103 -7.92 -30.55 0.45
C ALA A 103 -7.60 -29.72 1.71
N GLY A 104 -8.18 -30.10 2.85
CA GLY A 104 -8.09 -29.32 4.10
C GLY A 104 -9.32 -28.45 4.40
N GLY A 105 -10.34 -28.42 3.53
CA GLY A 105 -11.65 -27.82 3.79
C GLY A 105 -11.64 -26.30 3.89
N SER A 106 -10.55 -25.62 3.54
CA SER A 106 -10.45 -24.17 3.66
C SER A 106 -9.54 -23.55 2.62
N VAL A 107 -9.72 -22.27 2.39
CA VAL A 107 -8.85 -21.43 1.55
C VAL A 107 -8.32 -20.26 2.39
N THR A 108 -7.08 -19.84 2.12
CA THR A 108 -6.53 -18.62 2.69
C THR A 108 -6.51 -17.55 1.61
N ILE A 109 -7.21 -16.45 1.85
CA ILE A 109 -7.22 -15.26 1.00
C ILE A 109 -6.18 -14.28 1.50
N THR A 110 -5.43 -13.69 0.59
CA THR A 110 -4.45 -12.65 0.89
C THR A 110 -4.72 -11.42 0.04
N ALA A 111 -4.82 -10.26 0.68
CA ALA A 111 -4.87 -8.95 0.04
C ALA A 111 -3.51 -8.27 0.18
N THR A 112 -2.88 -7.93 -0.93
CA THR A 112 -1.52 -7.40 -1.00
C THR A 112 -1.53 -6.02 -1.63
N SER A 113 -0.80 -5.05 -1.05
CA SER A 113 -0.63 -3.71 -1.63
C SER A 113 0.06 -3.79 -2.99
N VAL A 114 -0.48 -3.11 -3.98
CA VAL A 114 0.15 -2.99 -5.32
C VAL A 114 1.42 -2.15 -5.25
N THR A 115 1.44 -1.12 -4.40
CA THR A 115 2.61 -0.24 -4.23
C THR A 115 3.76 -0.92 -3.49
N ASP A 116 3.45 -1.68 -2.44
CA ASP A 116 4.45 -2.39 -1.62
C ASP A 116 3.99 -3.84 -1.39
N PRO A 117 4.44 -4.79 -2.22
CA PRO A 117 4.05 -6.20 -2.11
C PRO A 117 4.48 -6.90 -0.81
N THR A 118 5.31 -6.26 0.01
CA THR A 118 5.66 -6.78 1.35
C THR A 118 4.56 -6.53 2.38
N LYS A 119 3.56 -5.68 2.06
CA LYS A 119 2.43 -5.33 2.92
C LYS A 119 1.18 -6.06 2.47
N PHE A 120 0.67 -6.89 3.34
CA PHE A 120 -0.50 -7.72 3.06
C PHE A 120 -1.27 -8.05 4.34
N VAL A 121 -2.48 -8.55 4.15
CA VAL A 121 -3.32 -9.15 5.19
C VAL A 121 -3.92 -10.44 4.66
N SER A 122 -4.11 -11.43 5.51
CA SER A 122 -4.67 -12.74 5.14
C SER A 122 -5.83 -13.12 6.04
N ALA A 123 -6.77 -13.89 5.49
CA ALA A 123 -7.89 -14.50 6.22
C ALA A 123 -8.15 -15.90 5.68
N THR A 124 -8.62 -16.79 6.53
CA THR A 124 -9.01 -18.15 6.15
C THR A 124 -10.53 -18.24 6.09
N ILE A 125 -11.04 -18.88 5.02
CA ILE A 125 -12.46 -19.16 4.81
C ILE A 125 -12.63 -20.66 4.76
N THR A 126 -13.51 -21.20 5.57
CA THR A 126 -13.93 -22.60 5.48
C THR A 126 -14.82 -22.75 4.25
N ILE A 127 -14.62 -23.81 3.46
CA ILE A 127 -15.45 -24.10 2.29
C ILE A 127 -16.33 -25.30 2.62
N ASP A 128 -17.64 -25.05 2.65
CA ASP A 128 -18.65 -26.03 2.99
C ASP A 128 -19.34 -26.58 1.73
N ALA A 129 -19.96 -27.74 1.88
CA ALA A 129 -20.89 -28.26 0.86
C ALA A 129 -22.13 -27.36 0.75
N PRO A 130 -22.78 -27.29 -0.41
CA PRO A 130 -24.01 -26.52 -0.61
C PRO A 130 -25.19 -27.12 0.17
#